data_7247fac73ef9843096ffaa622344c44d
#
_entry.id   7247fac73ef9843096ffaa622344c44d
#
_cell.length_a   1.000
_cell.length_b   1.000
_cell.length_c   1.000
_cell.angle_alpha   90.00
_cell.angle_beta   90.00
_cell.angle_gamma   90.00
#
_symmetry.space_group_name_H-M   'P 1'
#
loop_
_entity.id
_entity.type
_entity.pdbx_description
1 polymer ?
#
loop_
_entity_poly.entity_id
_entity_poly.type
_entity_poly.pdbx_seq_one_letter_code
_entity_poly.pdbx_strand_id
1 'polypeptide(L)'
;MGGPHQVTVSLGAVSHTLSPGEEATFGRAPDCVLRIDAQDTAISRYAGVVLAENGTWFVVNLSGARQLDVVDDIGFRSVLAPGRRCALQGKMRVLLRGHNTKPYELRIDAPRMDAPVIANVPEGLSTVVGDEVTLNQAERRTLVALLAGYLLDGDKYDPYPRSYDAAGHRLNLPGSTVRKKIEYLRKRLKDAGVPNMDGPSALMNLAEYVLSRGLITKDDLGLL
;
A
#
# COMPACT_ATOMS: atom_id res chain seq x y z
N MET A 1 17.82 -6.61 15.21
CA MET A 1 18.30 -6.37 13.83
C MET A 1 18.43 -7.73 13.18
N GLY A 2 17.55 -8.07 12.23
CA GLY A 2 17.65 -9.33 11.48
C GLY A 2 18.90 -9.29 10.58
N GLY A 3 19.50 -10.47 10.31
CA GLY A 3 20.58 -10.58 9.32
C GLY A 3 20.09 -10.22 7.90
N PRO A 4 20.99 -10.03 6.94
CA PRO A 4 20.66 -9.51 5.60
C PRO A 4 19.67 -10.36 4.79
N HIS A 5 19.31 -11.56 5.26
CA HIS A 5 18.39 -12.48 4.58
C HIS A 5 17.16 -12.86 5.43
N GLN A 6 16.99 -12.27 6.59
CA GLN A 6 15.88 -12.57 7.51
C GLN A 6 14.72 -11.61 7.29
N VAL A 7 13.49 -12.10 7.52
CA VAL A 7 12.27 -11.27 7.58
C VAL A 7 11.72 -11.26 8.99
N THR A 8 11.27 -10.13 9.46
CA THR A 8 10.55 -10.03 10.73
C THR A 8 9.07 -9.81 10.44
N VAL A 9 8.22 -10.65 11.04
CA VAL A 9 6.77 -10.56 10.95
C VAL A 9 6.19 -10.32 12.33
N SER A 10 5.24 -9.40 12.46
CA SER A 10 4.64 -9.06 13.77
C SER A 10 3.15 -8.77 13.66
N LEU A 11 2.41 -9.20 14.70
CA LEU A 11 0.98 -8.98 14.89
C LEU A 11 0.76 -8.47 16.32
N GLY A 12 0.39 -7.21 16.48
CA GLY A 12 0.31 -6.58 17.79
C GLY A 12 1.66 -6.62 18.52
N ALA A 13 1.70 -7.27 19.69
CA ALA A 13 2.92 -7.43 20.50
C ALA A 13 3.73 -8.69 20.15
N VAL A 14 3.19 -9.60 19.34
CA VAL A 14 3.86 -10.84 18.94
C VAL A 14 4.73 -10.58 17.73
N SER A 15 6.00 -11.01 17.78
CA SER A 15 6.95 -10.83 16.68
C SER A 15 7.79 -12.09 16.50
N HIS A 16 8.01 -12.47 15.25
CA HIS A 16 8.86 -13.59 14.84
C HIS A 16 9.83 -13.15 13.76
N THR A 17 11.08 -13.55 13.91
CA THR A 17 12.10 -13.39 12.86
C THR A 17 12.34 -14.74 12.21
N LEU A 18 12.21 -14.78 10.88
CA LEU A 18 12.32 -15.98 10.07
C LEU A 18 13.60 -15.95 9.27
N SER A 19 14.30 -17.09 9.23
CA SER A 19 15.42 -17.36 8.34
C SER A 19 14.93 -18.04 7.06
N PRO A 20 15.69 -17.98 5.94
CA PRO A 20 15.37 -18.76 4.74
C PRO A 20 15.17 -20.24 5.04
N GLY A 21 14.04 -20.80 4.59
CA GLY A 21 13.62 -22.17 4.90
C GLY A 21 12.61 -22.27 6.05
N GLU A 22 12.40 -21.20 6.80
CA GLU A 22 11.32 -21.09 7.78
C GLU A 22 10.12 -20.40 7.18
N GLU A 23 8.95 -20.66 7.74
CA GLU A 23 7.69 -20.04 7.33
C GLU A 23 6.86 -19.61 8.54
N ALA A 24 6.04 -18.59 8.38
CA ALA A 24 5.08 -18.16 9.39
C ALA A 24 3.69 -18.10 8.81
N THR A 25 2.83 -19.01 9.25
CA THR A 25 1.39 -18.99 8.96
C THR A 25 0.69 -17.94 9.83
N PHE A 26 -0.34 -17.29 9.27
CA PHE A 26 -1.20 -16.38 10.00
C PHE A 26 -2.68 -16.63 9.68
N GLY A 27 -3.51 -16.45 10.68
CA GLY A 27 -4.94 -16.72 10.60
C GLY A 27 -5.55 -16.94 11.97
N ARG A 28 -6.82 -17.38 12.03
CA ARG A 28 -7.50 -17.64 13.31
C ARG A 28 -7.26 -19.05 13.86
N ALA A 29 -6.67 -19.99 13.10
CA ALA A 29 -6.40 -21.33 13.56
C ALA A 29 -5.41 -21.34 14.74
N PRO A 30 -5.54 -22.26 15.70
CA PRO A 30 -4.70 -22.27 16.90
C PRO A 30 -3.25 -22.60 16.62
N ASP A 31 -2.96 -23.25 15.53
CA ASP A 31 -1.65 -23.67 15.04
C ASP A 31 -0.96 -22.65 14.12
N CYS A 32 -1.61 -21.50 13.85
CA CYS A 32 -0.94 -20.41 13.18
C CYS A 32 0.16 -19.81 14.07
N VAL A 33 1.34 -19.54 13.48
CA VAL A 33 2.46 -18.85 14.15
C VAL A 33 2.02 -17.47 14.64
N LEU A 34 1.28 -16.76 13.80
CA LEU A 34 0.67 -15.46 14.13
C LEU A 34 -0.84 -15.63 14.17
N ARG A 35 -1.32 -15.98 15.36
CA ARG A 35 -2.75 -16.20 15.55
C ARG A 35 -3.51 -14.89 15.65
N ILE A 36 -4.47 -14.72 14.77
CA ILE A 36 -5.46 -13.64 14.82
C ILE A 36 -6.63 -14.08 15.71
N ASP A 37 -7.50 -13.14 16.08
CA ASP A 37 -8.67 -13.40 16.93
C ASP A 37 -9.42 -14.68 16.52
N ALA A 38 -9.44 -15.64 17.41
CA ALA A 38 -10.07 -16.95 17.19
C ALA A 38 -11.59 -16.84 17.02
N GLN A 39 -12.21 -15.80 17.56
CA GLN A 39 -13.66 -15.58 17.54
C GLN A 39 -14.11 -14.85 16.27
N ASP A 40 -13.20 -14.21 15.54
CA ASP A 40 -13.54 -13.51 14.30
C ASP A 40 -13.64 -14.49 13.14
N THR A 41 -14.86 -14.98 12.90
CA THR A 41 -15.15 -15.95 11.82
C THR A 41 -15.05 -15.35 10.41
N ALA A 42 -14.93 -14.02 10.26
CA ALA A 42 -14.63 -13.39 8.97
C ALA A 42 -13.17 -13.58 8.57
N ILE A 43 -12.27 -13.92 9.51
CA ILE A 43 -10.89 -14.28 9.22
C ILE A 43 -10.80 -15.78 8.91
N SER A 44 -10.09 -16.12 7.83
CA SER A 44 -9.83 -17.50 7.45
C SER A 44 -9.04 -18.24 8.54
N ARG A 45 -9.24 -19.55 8.69
CA ARG A 45 -8.44 -20.38 9.60
C ARG A 45 -6.96 -20.22 9.30
N TYR A 46 -6.60 -20.39 8.03
CA TYR A 46 -5.30 -20.04 7.47
C TYR A 46 -5.52 -18.92 6.46
N ALA A 47 -5.20 -17.70 6.85
CA ALA A 47 -5.38 -16.54 5.98
C ALA A 47 -4.20 -16.39 5.01
N GLY A 48 -3.00 -16.72 5.47
CA GLY A 48 -1.83 -16.67 4.62
C GLY A 48 -0.59 -17.25 5.30
N VAL A 49 0.52 -17.18 4.57
CA VAL A 49 1.85 -17.59 5.02
C VAL A 49 2.89 -16.61 4.49
N VAL A 50 3.91 -16.35 5.29
CA VAL A 50 5.15 -15.67 4.88
C VAL A 50 6.22 -16.74 4.75
N LEU A 51 6.87 -16.80 3.59
CA LEU A 51 7.92 -17.80 3.29
C LEU A 51 8.96 -17.23 2.33
N ALA A 52 10.14 -17.86 2.29
CA ALA A 52 11.18 -17.56 1.32
C ALA A 52 11.21 -18.59 0.20
N GLU A 53 11.32 -18.15 -1.04
CA GLU A 53 11.50 -18.99 -2.21
C GLU A 53 12.52 -18.34 -3.15
N ASN A 54 13.54 -19.10 -3.56
CA ASN A 54 14.61 -18.62 -4.44
C ASN A 54 15.26 -17.29 -3.98
N GLY A 55 15.46 -17.14 -2.66
CA GLY A 55 16.10 -15.96 -2.08
C GLY A 55 15.18 -14.74 -1.94
N THR A 56 13.93 -14.87 -2.33
CA THR A 56 12.91 -13.79 -2.21
C THR A 56 11.87 -14.18 -1.17
N TRP A 57 11.48 -13.23 -0.31
CA TRP A 57 10.41 -13.40 0.63
C TRP A 57 9.05 -13.08 -0.03
N PHE A 58 8.06 -13.88 0.28
CA PHE A 58 6.70 -13.72 -0.23
C PHE A 58 5.69 -13.76 0.91
N VAL A 59 4.61 -13.02 0.76
CA VAL A 59 3.34 -13.31 1.42
C VAL A 59 2.43 -14.02 0.43
N VAL A 60 1.84 -15.13 0.84
CA VAL A 60 0.90 -15.92 0.04
C VAL A 60 -0.46 -15.88 0.72
N ASN A 61 -1.51 -15.59 -0.05
CA ASN A 61 -2.88 -15.65 0.43
C ASN A 61 -3.39 -17.11 0.35
N LEU A 62 -3.55 -17.75 1.50
CA LEU A 62 -4.08 -19.11 1.60
C LEU A 62 -5.61 -19.17 1.78
N SER A 63 -6.27 -18.03 1.90
CA SER A 63 -7.72 -17.97 2.02
C SER A 63 -8.40 -18.49 0.74
N GLY A 64 -9.45 -19.27 0.89
CA GLY A 64 -10.25 -19.73 -0.27
C GLY A 64 -11.19 -18.66 -0.85
N ALA A 65 -11.48 -17.58 -0.11
CA ALA A 65 -12.50 -16.60 -0.51
C ALA A 65 -12.17 -15.15 -0.19
N ARG A 66 -11.20 -14.89 0.70
CA ARG A 66 -10.88 -13.55 1.19
C ARG A 66 -9.62 -13.03 0.55
N GLN A 67 -9.66 -11.81 0.05
CA GLN A 67 -8.48 -11.09 -0.39
C GLN A 67 -7.72 -10.51 0.82
N LEU A 68 -6.43 -10.29 0.65
CA LEU A 68 -5.57 -9.55 1.57
C LEU A 68 -5.20 -8.21 0.93
N ASP A 69 -5.06 -7.20 1.74
CA ASP A 69 -4.53 -5.91 1.28
C ASP A 69 -3.07 -5.80 1.71
N VAL A 70 -2.17 -5.65 0.78
CA VAL A 70 -0.73 -5.49 1.03
C VAL A 70 -0.36 -4.03 0.77
N VAL A 71 0.29 -3.40 1.75
CA VAL A 71 0.64 -1.98 1.72
C VAL A 71 2.14 -1.86 1.94
N ASP A 72 2.82 -1.17 1.06
CA ASP A 72 4.26 -0.91 1.16
C ASP A 72 4.60 0.29 2.06
N ASP A 73 5.88 0.62 2.16
CA ASP A 73 6.39 1.71 3.00
C ASP A 73 6.05 3.11 2.48
N ILE A 74 5.73 3.25 1.19
CA ILE A 74 5.24 4.51 0.60
C ILE A 74 3.71 4.65 0.67
N GLY A 75 3.00 3.62 1.15
CA GLY A 75 1.55 3.62 1.30
C GLY A 75 0.79 3.09 0.08
N PHE A 76 1.48 2.57 -0.93
CA PHE A 76 0.85 1.93 -2.06
C PHE A 76 0.20 0.61 -1.65
N ARG A 77 -1.05 0.40 -2.06
CA ARG A 77 -1.83 -0.79 -1.74
C ARG A 77 -2.01 -1.70 -2.94
N SER A 78 -1.69 -2.95 -2.74
CA SER A 78 -1.99 -4.05 -3.66
C SER A 78 -3.04 -4.97 -3.05
N VAL A 79 -3.97 -5.44 -3.86
CA VAL A 79 -4.97 -6.44 -3.47
C VAL A 79 -4.45 -7.81 -3.85
N LEU A 80 -4.24 -8.66 -2.86
CA LEU A 80 -3.78 -10.03 -3.05
C LEU A 80 -4.96 -10.99 -3.03
N ALA A 81 -5.39 -11.44 -4.21
CA ALA A 81 -6.48 -12.39 -4.35
C ALA A 81 -6.13 -13.79 -3.75
N PRO A 82 -7.13 -14.63 -3.45
CA PRO A 82 -6.91 -15.99 -3.01
C PRO A 82 -5.96 -16.78 -3.92
N GLY A 83 -5.01 -17.52 -3.32
CA GLY A 83 -4.00 -18.30 -4.04
C GLY A 83 -2.91 -17.49 -4.73
N ARG A 84 -2.91 -16.17 -4.58
CA ARG A 84 -1.86 -15.31 -5.14
C ARG A 84 -0.79 -15.00 -4.09
N ARG A 85 0.40 -14.60 -4.58
CA ARG A 85 1.53 -14.19 -3.76
C ARG A 85 2.02 -12.80 -4.15
N CYS A 86 2.62 -12.10 -3.18
CA CYS A 86 3.26 -10.81 -3.35
C CYS A 86 4.68 -10.89 -2.79
N ALA A 87 5.67 -10.40 -3.54
CA ALA A 87 7.05 -10.29 -3.05
C ALA A 87 7.14 -9.21 -1.97
N LEU A 88 7.96 -9.48 -0.95
CA LEU A 88 8.15 -8.61 0.20
C LEU A 88 9.48 -7.89 0.11
N GLN A 89 9.47 -6.58 0.27
CA GLN A 89 10.66 -5.73 0.29
C GLN A 89 10.47 -4.57 1.27
N GLY A 90 11.47 -4.35 2.13
CA GLY A 90 11.39 -3.27 3.11
C GLY A 90 10.22 -3.46 4.09
N LYS A 91 9.65 -2.37 4.54
CA LYS A 91 8.54 -2.38 5.51
C LYS A 91 7.20 -2.46 4.78
N MET A 92 6.47 -3.53 5.02
CA MET A 92 5.16 -3.77 4.43
C MET A 92 4.12 -4.09 5.51
N ARG A 93 2.87 -3.92 5.18
CA ARG A 93 1.73 -4.27 6.04
C ARG A 93 0.76 -5.13 5.27
N VAL A 94 0.28 -6.19 5.90
CA VAL A 94 -0.82 -7.01 5.37
C VAL A 94 -2.04 -6.77 6.24
N LEU A 95 -3.11 -6.28 5.62
CA LEU A 95 -4.35 -5.97 6.31
C LEU A 95 -5.38 -7.05 6.04
N LEU A 96 -5.97 -7.56 7.13
CA LEU A 96 -7.02 -8.58 7.10
C LEU A 96 -8.32 -7.97 7.64
N ARG A 97 -9.35 -7.97 6.84
CA ARG A 97 -10.67 -7.46 7.25
C ARG A 97 -11.45 -8.54 7.97
N GLY A 98 -11.69 -8.32 9.26
CA GLY A 98 -12.59 -9.09 10.09
C GLY A 98 -13.99 -8.47 10.18
N HIS A 99 -14.75 -8.88 11.21
CA HIS A 99 -16.04 -8.26 11.55
C HIS A 99 -15.85 -6.87 12.18
N ASN A 100 -14.69 -6.63 12.78
CA ASN A 100 -14.38 -5.34 13.39
C ASN A 100 -14.20 -4.25 12.34
N THR A 101 -14.49 -3.00 12.72
CA THR A 101 -14.30 -1.82 11.87
C THR A 101 -12.83 -1.61 11.50
N LYS A 102 -11.91 -2.01 12.38
CA LYS A 102 -10.46 -1.93 12.16
C LYS A 102 -9.94 -3.24 11.60
N PRO A 103 -9.14 -3.23 10.54
CA PRO A 103 -8.48 -4.42 10.04
C PRO A 103 -7.40 -4.90 11.03
N TYR A 104 -7.15 -6.19 11.07
CA TYR A 104 -5.95 -6.73 11.69
C TYR A 104 -4.75 -6.39 10.82
N GLU A 105 -3.66 -5.94 11.44
CA GLU A 105 -2.46 -5.49 10.75
C GLU A 105 -1.29 -6.40 11.09
N LEU A 106 -0.83 -7.14 10.08
CA LEU A 106 0.43 -7.88 10.12
C LEU A 106 1.51 -6.96 9.55
N ARG A 107 2.53 -6.65 10.35
CA ARG A 107 3.69 -5.85 9.92
C ARG A 107 4.81 -6.77 9.51
N ILE A 108 5.44 -6.44 8.42
CA ILE A 108 6.54 -7.22 7.84
C ILE A 108 7.71 -6.27 7.59
N ASP A 109 8.89 -6.66 8.06
CA ASP A 109 10.14 -5.97 7.76
C ASP A 109 11.05 -6.98 7.02
N ALA A 110 11.07 -6.86 5.69
CA ALA A 110 11.81 -7.74 4.79
C ALA A 110 13.10 -7.06 4.33
N PRO A 111 14.13 -7.85 3.95
CA PRO A 111 15.32 -7.31 3.31
C PRO A 111 14.92 -6.48 2.08
N ARG A 112 15.57 -5.35 1.89
CA ARG A 112 15.49 -4.64 0.61
C ARG A 112 16.40 -5.38 -0.37
N MET A 113 15.85 -5.78 -1.50
CA MET A 113 16.68 -6.17 -2.62
C MET A 113 17.29 -4.88 -3.18
N ASP A 114 18.60 -4.75 -3.12
CA ASP A 114 19.27 -3.69 -3.85
C ASP A 114 18.84 -3.83 -5.32
N ALA A 115 18.19 -2.81 -5.84
CA ALA A 115 17.89 -2.77 -7.27
C ALA A 115 19.25 -3.00 -7.98
N PRO A 116 19.34 -3.95 -8.92
CA PRO A 116 20.58 -4.08 -9.67
C PRO A 116 20.88 -2.70 -10.25
N VAL A 117 22.04 -2.16 -9.87
CA VAL A 117 22.55 -0.98 -10.53
C VAL A 117 22.75 -1.45 -11.97
N ILE A 118 21.82 -1.13 -12.84
CA ILE A 118 21.96 -1.36 -14.27
C ILE A 118 23.01 -0.36 -14.73
N ALA A 119 24.26 -0.75 -14.57
CA ALA A 119 25.43 0.10 -14.78
C ALA A 119 25.63 0.49 -16.26
N ASN A 120 24.85 -0.07 -17.18
CA ASN A 120 24.87 0.26 -18.60
C ASN A 120 23.49 0.02 -19.19
N VAL A 121 22.58 0.94 -18.99
CA VAL A 121 21.53 1.13 -19.99
C VAL A 121 22.22 1.81 -21.17
N PRO A 122 22.35 1.18 -22.37
CA PRO A 122 22.76 1.91 -23.54
C PRO A 122 21.87 3.15 -23.63
N GLU A 123 22.43 4.32 -23.91
CA GLU A 123 21.66 5.51 -24.27
C GLU A 123 20.84 5.22 -25.53
N GLY A 124 19.82 4.38 -25.38
CA GLY A 124 18.71 4.26 -26.30
C GLY A 124 17.81 5.47 -26.05
N LEU A 125 17.19 5.97 -27.11
CA LEU A 125 16.18 7.01 -27.07
C LEU A 125 15.40 6.92 -25.76
N SER A 126 15.53 7.96 -24.92
CA SER A 126 14.76 8.08 -23.70
C SER A 126 13.33 7.67 -24.00
N THR A 127 12.86 6.60 -23.37
CA THR A 127 11.41 6.42 -23.27
C THR A 127 10.93 7.76 -22.72
N VAL A 128 10.17 8.51 -23.51
CA VAL A 128 9.59 9.76 -23.05
C VAL A 128 8.75 9.40 -21.85
N VAL A 129 9.37 9.41 -20.67
CA VAL A 129 8.68 9.44 -19.41
C VAL A 129 7.96 10.76 -19.47
N GLY A 130 6.65 10.70 -19.70
CA GLY A 130 5.82 11.87 -19.93
C GLY A 130 6.23 12.97 -18.97
N ASP A 131 6.31 14.20 -19.45
CA ASP A 131 6.83 15.39 -18.76
C ASP A 131 6.62 15.28 -17.27
N GLU A 132 7.70 15.46 -16.51
CA GLU A 132 7.68 15.32 -15.05
C GLU A 132 6.60 16.24 -14.50
N VAL A 133 5.41 15.68 -14.26
CA VAL A 133 4.25 16.47 -13.85
C VAL A 133 4.50 16.94 -12.44
N THR A 134 5.01 18.15 -12.31
CA THR A 134 5.20 18.78 -11.02
C THR A 134 3.85 19.21 -10.44
N LEU A 135 3.63 18.94 -9.16
CA LEU A 135 2.46 19.40 -8.43
C LEU A 135 2.74 20.79 -7.86
N ASN A 136 1.83 21.72 -8.08
CA ASN A 136 1.88 22.97 -7.34
C ASN A 136 1.40 22.77 -5.88
N GLN A 137 1.68 23.72 -5.01
CA GLN A 137 1.36 23.60 -3.57
C GLN A 137 -0.13 23.40 -3.31
N ALA A 138 -1.01 24.04 -4.09
CA ALA A 138 -2.46 23.90 -3.93
C ALA A 138 -2.95 22.51 -4.34
N GLU A 139 -2.39 21.93 -5.41
CA GLU A 139 -2.66 20.57 -5.85
C GLU A 139 -2.16 19.55 -4.83
N ARG A 140 -0.91 19.70 -4.36
CA ARG A 140 -0.30 18.87 -3.33
C ARG A 140 -1.20 18.85 -2.08
N ARG A 141 -1.57 20.03 -1.57
CA ARG A 141 -2.46 20.15 -0.41
C ARG A 141 -3.83 19.49 -0.63
N THR A 142 -4.39 19.62 -1.84
CA THR A 142 -5.67 19.00 -2.19
C THR A 142 -5.57 17.47 -2.21
N LEU A 143 -4.49 16.93 -2.79
CA LEU A 143 -4.21 15.49 -2.81
C LEU A 143 -3.99 14.95 -1.39
N VAL A 144 -3.21 15.64 -0.56
CA VAL A 144 -2.99 15.23 0.83
C VAL A 144 -4.30 15.17 1.61
N ALA A 145 -5.20 16.15 1.46
CA ALA A 145 -6.50 16.13 2.11
C ALA A 145 -7.37 14.96 1.67
N LEU A 146 -7.33 14.63 0.36
CA LEU A 146 -8.10 13.55 -0.23
C LEU A 146 -7.54 12.17 0.12
N LEU A 147 -6.22 12.04 0.16
CA LEU A 147 -5.50 10.77 0.32
C LEU A 147 -4.87 10.61 1.71
N ALA A 148 -5.24 11.46 2.67
CA ALA A 148 -4.64 11.45 4.01
C ALA A 148 -4.68 10.07 4.68
N GLY A 149 -5.71 9.25 4.42
CA GLY A 149 -5.82 7.91 4.96
C GLY A 149 -4.67 6.98 4.56
N TYR A 150 -4.16 7.13 3.33
CA TYR A 150 -3.01 6.36 2.84
C TYR A 150 -1.69 6.75 3.52
N LEU A 151 -1.60 8.00 4.00
CA LEU A 151 -0.39 8.56 4.59
C LEU A 151 -0.30 8.36 6.10
N LEU A 152 -1.37 7.84 6.73
CA LEU A 152 -1.44 7.59 8.17
C LEU A 152 -1.04 6.16 8.50
N ASP A 153 -0.51 5.96 9.72
CA ASP A 153 -0.09 4.65 10.21
C ASP A 153 -1.10 4.03 11.20
N GLY A 154 -0.97 2.72 11.36
CA GLY A 154 -1.68 1.95 12.36
C GLY A 154 -3.21 2.08 12.23
N ASP A 155 -3.86 2.34 13.34
CA ASP A 155 -5.33 2.43 13.45
C ASP A 155 -5.97 3.53 12.59
N LYS A 156 -5.19 4.54 12.19
CA LYS A 156 -5.67 5.68 11.40
C LYS A 156 -5.52 5.46 9.90
N TYR A 157 -4.83 4.39 9.50
CA TYR A 157 -4.66 4.05 8.10
C TYR A 157 -6.00 3.71 7.45
N ASP A 158 -6.32 4.40 6.35
CA ASP A 158 -7.51 4.16 5.55
C ASP A 158 -7.12 4.14 4.06
N PRO A 159 -7.12 2.95 3.41
CA PRO A 159 -6.65 2.76 2.04
C PRO A 159 -7.69 3.18 0.98
N TYR A 160 -8.51 4.14 1.28
CA TYR A 160 -9.48 4.71 0.34
C TYR A 160 -9.35 6.22 0.28
N PRO A 161 -9.49 6.81 -0.93
CA PRO A 161 -9.65 8.25 -1.05
C PRO A 161 -10.86 8.71 -0.23
N ARG A 162 -10.71 9.78 0.50
CA ARG A 162 -11.84 10.40 1.21
C ARG A 162 -12.85 10.97 0.23
N SER A 163 -14.09 11.20 0.69
CA SER A 163 -15.04 11.93 -0.13
C SER A 163 -14.55 13.37 -0.38
N TYR A 164 -14.98 13.97 -1.48
CA TYR A 164 -14.63 15.36 -1.81
C TYR A 164 -15.10 16.33 -0.73
N ASP A 165 -16.24 16.05 -0.10
CA ASP A 165 -16.76 16.88 0.99
C ASP A 165 -15.89 16.74 2.25
N ALA A 166 -15.48 15.54 2.61
CA ALA A 166 -14.57 15.32 3.74
C ALA A 166 -13.20 15.97 3.53
N ALA A 167 -12.66 15.91 2.30
CA ALA A 167 -11.43 16.61 1.94
C ALA A 167 -11.64 18.13 1.94
N GLY A 168 -12.80 18.58 1.46
CA GLY A 168 -13.20 19.99 1.47
C GLY A 168 -13.27 20.58 2.87
N HIS A 169 -13.86 19.87 3.82
CA HIS A 169 -13.89 20.28 5.22
C HIS A 169 -12.49 20.53 5.79
N ARG A 170 -11.52 19.66 5.49
CA ARG A 170 -10.12 19.83 5.94
C ARG A 170 -9.42 21.04 5.31
N LEU A 171 -9.82 21.40 4.10
CA LEU A 171 -9.23 22.51 3.33
C LEU A 171 -9.97 23.83 3.53
N ASN A 172 -11.07 23.81 4.23
CA ASN A 172 -12.03 24.93 4.32
C ASN A 172 -12.53 25.38 2.93
N LEU A 173 -12.86 24.38 2.08
CA LEU A 173 -13.35 24.56 0.71
C LEU A 173 -14.62 23.74 0.49
N PRO A 174 -15.52 24.16 -0.40
CA PRO A 174 -16.63 23.31 -0.87
C PRO A 174 -16.11 22.03 -1.54
N GLY A 175 -16.75 20.87 -1.31
CA GLY A 175 -16.38 19.60 -1.96
C GLY A 175 -16.41 19.67 -3.49
N SER A 176 -17.32 20.47 -4.06
CA SER A 176 -17.36 20.74 -5.50
C SER A 176 -16.09 21.43 -6.03
N THR A 177 -15.47 22.28 -5.23
CA THR A 177 -14.19 22.92 -5.56
C THR A 177 -13.04 21.92 -5.54
N VAL A 178 -13.02 21.03 -4.52
CA VAL A 178 -12.04 19.95 -4.45
C VAL A 178 -12.18 19.04 -5.67
N ARG A 179 -13.40 18.64 -5.99
CA ARG A 179 -13.70 17.81 -7.17
C ARG A 179 -13.14 18.43 -8.46
N LYS A 180 -13.44 19.71 -8.72
CA LYS A 180 -12.96 20.43 -9.92
C LYS A 180 -11.42 20.45 -9.98
N LYS A 181 -10.74 20.68 -8.86
CA LYS A 181 -9.26 20.66 -8.81
C LYS A 181 -8.72 19.29 -9.17
N ILE A 182 -9.29 18.22 -8.65
CA ILE A 182 -8.88 16.84 -8.94
C ILE A 182 -9.20 16.46 -10.40
N GLU A 183 -10.34 16.84 -10.94
CA GLU A 183 -10.68 16.61 -12.35
C GLU A 183 -9.71 17.34 -13.28
N TYR A 184 -9.33 18.58 -12.97
CA TYR A 184 -8.33 19.32 -13.73
C TYR A 184 -6.95 18.66 -13.67
N LEU A 185 -6.51 18.24 -12.49
CA LEU A 185 -5.23 17.53 -12.33
C LEU A 185 -5.23 16.22 -13.13
N ARG A 186 -6.30 15.43 -13.04
CA ARG A 186 -6.44 14.18 -13.81
C ARG A 186 -6.37 14.42 -15.32
N LYS A 187 -7.05 15.47 -15.79
CA LYS A 187 -6.98 15.86 -17.20
C LYS A 187 -5.55 16.20 -17.61
N ARG A 188 -4.83 17.00 -16.83
CA ARG A 188 -3.43 17.37 -17.08
C ARG A 188 -2.52 16.14 -17.09
N LEU A 189 -2.70 15.20 -16.16
CA LEU A 189 -1.97 13.94 -16.14
C LEU A 189 -2.26 13.08 -17.37
N LYS A 190 -3.53 13.00 -17.78
CA LYS A 190 -3.92 12.30 -19.01
C LYS A 190 -3.28 12.93 -20.24
N ASP A 191 -3.31 14.25 -20.35
CA ASP A 191 -2.72 14.99 -21.47
C ASP A 191 -1.18 14.81 -21.51
N ALA A 192 -0.55 14.58 -20.35
CA ALA A 192 0.85 14.21 -20.19
C ALA A 192 1.13 12.70 -20.41
N GLY A 193 0.16 11.92 -20.88
CA GLY A 193 0.32 10.50 -21.20
C GLY A 193 0.19 9.52 -20.03
N VAL A 194 -0.25 9.96 -18.83
CA VAL A 194 -0.49 9.05 -17.71
C VAL A 194 -1.76 8.23 -17.98
N PRO A 195 -1.68 6.90 -18.01
CA PRO A 195 -2.81 6.05 -18.35
C PRO A 195 -3.89 6.03 -17.24
N ASN A 196 -5.12 5.66 -17.62
CA ASN A 196 -6.22 5.34 -16.71
C ASN A 196 -6.66 6.51 -15.80
N MET A 197 -6.48 7.76 -16.23
CA MET A 197 -6.93 8.94 -15.49
C MET A 197 -8.42 9.25 -15.69
N ASP A 198 -9.17 8.40 -16.44
CA ASP A 198 -10.61 8.49 -16.69
C ASP A 198 -11.36 7.26 -16.15
N GLY A 199 -12.69 7.36 -16.15
CA GLY A 199 -13.59 6.26 -15.77
C GLY A 199 -13.76 6.09 -14.26
N PRO A 200 -14.45 5.02 -13.84
CA PRO A 200 -14.87 4.83 -12.46
C PRO A 200 -13.71 4.62 -11.47
N SER A 201 -12.58 4.06 -11.93
CA SER A 201 -11.40 3.80 -11.08
C SER A 201 -10.37 4.94 -11.10
N ALA A 202 -10.63 6.03 -11.83
CA ALA A 202 -9.64 7.07 -12.07
C ALA A 202 -9.12 7.77 -10.80
N LEU A 203 -9.91 7.81 -9.73
CA LEU A 203 -9.47 8.38 -8.45
C LEU A 203 -8.48 7.43 -7.73
N MET A 204 -8.70 6.13 -7.84
CA MET A 204 -7.78 5.12 -7.30
C MET A 204 -6.47 5.11 -8.09
N ASN A 205 -6.56 5.20 -9.43
CA ASN A 205 -5.38 5.27 -10.31
C ASN A 205 -4.57 6.55 -10.06
N LEU A 206 -5.24 7.66 -9.76
CA LEU A 206 -4.57 8.89 -9.32
C LEU A 206 -3.84 8.69 -8.00
N ALA A 207 -4.48 8.03 -7.01
CA ALA A 207 -3.84 7.73 -5.73
C ALA A 207 -2.59 6.87 -5.94
N GLU A 208 -2.70 5.79 -6.73
CA GLU A 208 -1.58 4.93 -7.10
C GLU A 208 -0.44 5.73 -7.74
N TYR A 209 -0.76 6.55 -8.73
CA TYR A 209 0.23 7.34 -9.44
C TYR A 209 0.99 8.29 -8.53
N VAL A 210 0.28 9.06 -7.69
CA VAL A 210 0.94 10.07 -6.83
C VAL A 210 1.71 9.45 -5.67
N LEU A 211 1.26 8.33 -5.14
CA LEU A 211 1.93 7.61 -4.06
C LEU A 211 3.16 6.84 -4.56
N SER A 212 3.02 6.09 -5.66
CA SER A 212 4.14 5.31 -6.22
C SER A 212 5.31 6.18 -6.70
N ARG A 213 5.03 7.41 -7.11
CA ARG A 213 6.05 8.38 -7.51
C ARG A 213 6.52 9.28 -6.37
N GLY A 214 6.01 9.11 -5.16
CA GLY A 214 6.38 9.94 -4.02
C GLY A 214 6.01 11.42 -4.21
N LEU A 215 5.00 11.74 -5.04
CA LEU A 215 4.56 13.12 -5.28
C LEU A 215 3.90 13.72 -4.05
N ILE A 216 3.35 12.88 -3.18
CA ILE A 216 2.93 13.21 -1.82
C ILE A 216 3.47 12.15 -0.86
N THR A 217 3.86 12.57 0.33
CA THR A 217 4.45 11.72 1.37
C THR A 217 3.80 11.99 2.73
N LYS A 218 4.19 11.22 3.76
CA LYS A 218 3.72 11.44 5.13
C LYS A 218 4.08 12.83 5.67
N ASP A 219 5.20 13.37 5.24
CA ASP A 219 5.66 14.70 5.66
C ASP A 219 4.70 15.81 5.21
N ASP A 220 4.00 15.57 4.09
CA ASP A 220 3.00 16.50 3.56
C ASP A 220 1.73 16.59 4.42
N LEU A 221 1.51 15.70 5.39
CA LEU A 221 0.38 15.81 6.33
C LEU A 221 0.40 17.13 7.12
N GLY A 222 1.57 17.73 7.30
CA GLY A 222 1.73 19.05 7.89
C GLY A 222 1.13 20.21 7.08
N LEU A 223 0.67 19.96 5.85
CA LEU A 223 0.02 20.97 5.00
C LEU A 223 -1.49 21.14 5.31
N LEU A 224 -2.08 20.26 6.13
CA LEU A 224 -3.52 20.28 6.50
C LEU A 224 -3.76 21.08 7.83
#